data_7a26cb69dfc0b647cc0e0042084f83ab
#
_entry.id   7a26cb69dfc0b647cc0e0042084f83ab
#
_cell.length_a   1.000
_cell.length_b   1.000
_cell.length_c   1.000
_cell.angle_alpha   90.00
_cell.angle_beta   90.00
_cell.angle_gamma   90.00
#
_symmetry.space_group_name_H-M   'P 1'
#
loop_
_entity.id
_entity.type
_entity.pdbx_description
1 polymer ?
#
loop_
_entity_poly.entity_id
_entity_poly.type
_entity_poly.pdbx_seq_one_letter_code
_entity_poly.pdbx_strand_id
1 'polypeptide(L)'
;MKNQITYTEHNGLYYPDLALPEQTSYPLGKYANLRLDFMKKHRRGTYTTLLTEGCLNEYLHGIDLQAHAILDTIIPRLAQERGIDEALKAHNPLQWATEMNSIKASAEEIILQEVIYQ
;
A
#
# COMPACT_ATOMS: atom_id res chain seq x y z
N MET A 1 -8.81 -3.84 38.17
CA MET A 1 -9.08 -3.72 36.76
C MET A 1 -9.57 -5.02 36.18
N LYS A 2 -10.60 -4.98 35.41
CA LYS A 2 -11.19 -6.17 34.90
C LYS A 2 -11.07 -6.28 33.41
N ASN A 3 -10.44 -7.34 32.99
CA ASN A 3 -10.36 -7.64 31.58
C ASN A 3 -11.49 -8.59 31.25
N GLN A 4 -12.64 -8.02 30.94
CA GLN A 4 -13.70 -8.84 30.42
C GLN A 4 -13.50 -9.05 28.96
N ILE A 5 -13.39 -10.30 28.57
CA ILE A 5 -13.33 -10.66 27.17
C ILE A 5 -14.75 -10.72 26.63
N THR A 6 -15.07 -9.82 25.73
CA THR A 6 -16.32 -9.88 25.01
C THR A 6 -16.11 -10.60 23.68
N TYR A 7 -17.18 -11.04 23.07
CA TYR A 7 -17.11 -11.77 21.82
C TYR A 7 -18.02 -11.13 20.78
N THR A 8 -17.53 -11.04 19.57
CA THR A 8 -18.31 -10.55 18.44
C THR A 8 -18.62 -11.71 17.51
N GLU A 9 -19.88 -11.90 17.16
CA GLU A 9 -20.30 -12.91 16.22
C GLU A 9 -20.02 -12.44 14.79
N HIS A 10 -19.43 -13.32 14.01
CA HIS A 10 -19.17 -13.06 12.61
C HIS A 10 -19.27 -14.39 11.84
N ASN A 11 -20.22 -14.46 10.91
CA ASN A 11 -20.49 -15.67 10.11
C ASN A 11 -20.73 -16.91 10.97
N GLY A 12 -21.46 -16.76 12.08
CA GLY A 12 -21.77 -17.85 12.98
C GLY A 12 -20.63 -18.26 13.91
N LEU A 13 -19.52 -17.54 13.87
CA LEU A 13 -18.39 -17.78 14.75
C LEU A 13 -18.22 -16.61 15.71
N TYR A 14 -17.77 -16.93 16.92
CA TYR A 14 -17.51 -15.93 17.94
C TYR A 14 -16.02 -15.67 18.03
N TYR A 15 -15.62 -14.42 17.87
CA TYR A 15 -14.25 -13.99 17.98
C TYR A 15 -14.08 -13.19 19.25
N PRO A 16 -13.05 -13.48 20.08
CA PRO A 16 -12.82 -12.68 21.27
C PRO A 16 -12.41 -11.26 20.88
N ASP A 17 -13.07 -10.29 21.50
CA ASP A 17 -12.71 -8.88 21.33
C ASP A 17 -11.54 -8.57 22.26
N LEU A 18 -10.38 -9.10 21.93
CA LEU A 18 -9.17 -8.82 22.70
C LEU A 18 -8.68 -7.43 22.35
N ALA A 19 -8.52 -6.60 23.38
CA ALA A 19 -7.81 -5.37 23.21
C ALA A 19 -6.35 -5.71 23.01
N LEU A 20 -5.93 -5.80 21.78
CA LEU A 20 -4.51 -5.88 21.47
C LEU A 20 -3.83 -4.61 21.92
N PRO A 21 -2.55 -4.69 22.38
CA PRO A 21 -1.84 -3.50 22.78
C PRO A 21 -1.85 -2.49 21.65
N GLU A 22 -2.30 -1.32 21.99
CA GLU A 22 -2.44 -0.14 21.15
C GLU A 22 -1.99 -0.28 19.71
N GLN A 23 -2.85 -0.84 18.88
CA GLN A 23 -2.63 -0.78 17.45
C GLN A 23 -3.07 0.58 16.96
N THR A 24 -2.12 1.34 16.50
CA THR A 24 -2.44 2.52 15.74
C THR A 24 -3.10 2.07 14.44
N SER A 25 -4.35 2.45 14.27
CA SER A 25 -5.07 2.10 13.05
C SER A 25 -4.78 3.15 11.99
N TYR A 26 -4.09 2.76 10.94
CA TYR A 26 -3.83 3.61 9.79
C TYR A 26 -4.74 3.22 8.63
N PRO A 27 -5.20 4.20 7.85
CA PRO A 27 -5.91 3.89 6.61
C PRO A 27 -4.96 3.19 5.63
N LEU A 28 -5.40 2.09 5.05
CA LEU A 28 -4.62 1.33 4.11
C LEU A 28 -4.98 1.71 2.67
N GLY A 29 -3.99 2.17 1.91
CA GLY A 29 -4.18 2.52 0.52
C GLY A 29 -4.06 1.33 -0.42
N LYS A 30 -4.01 1.63 -1.71
CA LYS A 30 -3.94 0.63 -2.77
C LYS A 30 -2.75 -0.32 -2.60
N TYR A 31 -1.57 0.24 -2.35
CA TYR A 31 -0.34 -0.55 -2.27
C TYR A 31 -0.30 -1.41 -1.02
N ALA A 32 -0.80 -0.89 0.09
CA ALA A 32 -0.92 -1.66 1.32
C ALA A 32 -1.84 -2.87 1.12
N ASN A 33 -2.97 -2.68 0.46
CA ASN A 33 -3.91 -3.76 0.18
C ASN A 33 -3.35 -4.79 -0.78
N LEU A 34 -2.59 -4.36 -1.80
CA LEU A 34 -1.92 -5.28 -2.71
C LEU A 34 -0.88 -6.13 -1.98
N ARG A 35 -0.09 -5.51 -1.10
CA ARG A 35 0.89 -6.24 -0.29
C ARG A 35 0.21 -7.23 0.65
N LEU A 36 -0.88 -6.82 1.28
CA LEU A 36 -1.65 -7.68 2.17
C LEU A 36 -2.13 -8.94 1.44
N ASP A 37 -2.71 -8.76 0.26
CA ASP A 37 -3.19 -9.86 -0.55
C ASP A 37 -2.05 -10.80 -0.96
N PHE A 38 -0.93 -10.25 -1.39
CA PHE A 38 0.26 -11.02 -1.73
C PHE A 38 0.77 -11.83 -0.54
N MET A 39 0.84 -11.22 0.64
CA MET A 39 1.32 -11.90 1.84
C MET A 39 0.42 -13.06 2.24
N LYS A 40 -0.88 -12.89 2.13
CA LYS A 40 -1.83 -13.96 2.44
C LYS A 40 -1.63 -15.16 1.53
N LYS A 41 -1.24 -14.93 0.28
CA LYS A 41 -1.07 -15.99 -0.73
C LYS A 41 0.33 -16.59 -0.73
N HIS A 42 1.36 -15.77 -0.53
CA HIS A 42 2.74 -16.18 -0.75
C HIS A 42 3.67 -16.00 0.44
N ARG A 43 3.25 -15.28 1.46
CA ARG A 43 4.05 -15.00 2.65
C ARG A 43 3.22 -15.20 3.92
N ARG A 44 2.53 -16.31 4.02
CA ARG A 44 1.61 -16.55 5.13
C ARG A 44 2.28 -16.54 6.49
N GLY A 45 3.51 -17.06 6.57
CA GLY A 45 4.25 -17.03 7.82
C GLY A 45 4.48 -15.61 8.33
N THR A 46 4.96 -14.74 7.46
CA THR A 46 5.17 -13.34 7.80
C THR A 46 3.85 -12.65 8.13
N TYR A 47 2.81 -12.92 7.35
CA TYR A 47 1.48 -12.38 7.60
C TYR A 47 0.98 -12.78 8.99
N THR A 48 1.06 -14.06 9.33
CA THR A 48 0.60 -14.56 10.61
C THR A 48 1.39 -13.96 11.76
N THR A 49 2.71 -13.84 11.62
CA THR A 49 3.58 -13.25 12.63
C THR A 49 3.21 -11.79 12.90
N LEU A 50 3.07 -11.01 11.85
CA LEU A 50 2.72 -9.59 11.97
C LEU A 50 1.32 -9.42 12.57
N LEU A 51 0.38 -10.26 12.17
CA LEU A 51 -0.97 -10.23 12.70
C LEU A 51 -0.97 -10.57 14.20
N THR A 52 -0.26 -11.61 14.58
CA THR A 52 -0.18 -12.06 15.98
C THR A 52 0.50 -11.01 16.85
N GLU A 53 1.54 -10.37 16.37
CA GLU A 53 2.26 -9.34 17.10
C GLU A 53 1.53 -7.98 17.12
N GLY A 54 0.44 -7.86 16.36
CA GLY A 54 -0.31 -6.61 16.30
C GLY A 54 0.35 -5.53 15.49
N CYS A 55 1.29 -5.88 14.63
CA CYS A 55 2.07 -4.91 13.83
C CYS A 55 1.66 -4.86 12.37
N LEU A 56 0.66 -5.65 11.96
CA LEU A 56 0.31 -5.79 10.55
C LEU A 56 -0.14 -4.46 9.93
N ASN A 57 -1.02 -3.74 10.60
CA ASN A 57 -1.53 -2.48 10.07
C ASN A 57 -0.41 -1.44 9.91
N GLU A 58 0.44 -1.32 10.91
CA GLU A 58 1.58 -0.40 10.88
C GLU A 58 2.56 -0.77 9.76
N TYR A 59 2.85 -2.06 9.62
CA TYR A 59 3.72 -2.56 8.56
C TYR A 59 3.16 -2.22 7.18
N LEU A 60 1.87 -2.47 6.96
CA LEU A 60 1.23 -2.20 5.67
C LEU A 60 1.16 -0.71 5.37
N HIS A 61 0.93 0.11 6.39
CA HIS A 61 0.97 1.55 6.23
C HIS A 61 2.38 2.01 5.80
N GLY A 62 3.41 1.42 6.39
CA GLY A 62 4.79 1.68 5.99
C GLY A 62 5.08 1.31 4.54
N ILE A 63 4.53 0.19 4.06
CA ILE A 63 4.64 -0.22 2.66
C ILE A 63 3.97 0.82 1.75
N ASP A 64 2.79 1.29 2.12
CA ASP A 64 2.08 2.30 1.34
C ASP A 64 2.87 3.61 1.28
N LEU A 65 3.41 4.06 2.40
CA LEU A 65 4.26 5.25 2.44
C LEU A 65 5.52 5.07 1.58
N GLN A 66 6.15 3.91 1.65
CA GLN A 66 7.33 3.61 0.85
C GLN A 66 7.01 3.65 -0.65
N ALA A 67 5.88 3.06 -1.04
CA ALA A 67 5.45 3.06 -2.42
C ALA A 67 5.21 4.49 -2.93
N HIS A 68 4.52 5.31 -2.14
CA HIS A 68 4.28 6.71 -2.52
C HIS A 68 5.57 7.51 -2.60
N ALA A 69 6.51 7.30 -1.69
CA ALA A 69 7.80 7.98 -1.73
C ALA A 69 8.57 7.63 -3.01
N ILE A 70 8.54 6.37 -3.43
CA ILE A 70 9.18 5.94 -4.66
C ILE A 70 8.49 6.57 -5.87
N LEU A 71 7.15 6.61 -5.89
CA LEU A 71 6.41 7.27 -6.96
C LEU A 71 6.77 8.74 -7.06
N ASP A 72 6.83 9.45 -5.94
CA ASP A 72 7.16 10.87 -5.91
C ASP A 72 8.57 11.15 -6.43
N THR A 73 9.44 10.16 -6.40
CA THR A 73 10.81 10.27 -6.92
C THR A 73 10.89 9.86 -8.39
N ILE A 74 10.26 8.77 -8.75
CA ILE A 74 10.37 8.18 -10.09
C ILE A 74 9.57 8.96 -11.13
N ILE A 75 8.35 9.36 -10.80
CA ILE A 75 7.47 10.03 -11.78
C ILE A 75 8.09 11.33 -12.31
N PRO A 76 8.57 12.26 -11.47
CA PRO A 76 9.22 13.46 -11.98
C PRO A 76 10.48 13.16 -12.79
N ARG A 77 11.24 12.16 -12.37
CA ARG A 77 12.47 11.77 -13.07
C ARG A 77 12.18 11.24 -14.47
N LEU A 78 11.19 10.35 -14.60
CA LEU A 78 10.80 9.82 -15.90
C LEU A 78 10.21 10.91 -16.79
N ALA A 79 9.43 11.84 -16.20
CA ALA A 79 8.89 12.95 -16.95
C ALA A 79 10.01 13.83 -17.50
N GLN A 80 11.04 14.10 -16.71
CA GLN A 80 12.18 14.88 -17.14
C GLN A 80 12.95 14.16 -18.27
N GLU A 81 13.18 12.86 -18.14
CA GLU A 81 13.87 12.07 -19.14
C GLU A 81 13.14 12.04 -20.47
N ARG A 82 11.80 12.08 -20.45
CA ARG A 82 10.97 12.07 -21.66
C ARG A 82 10.65 13.47 -22.18
N GLY A 83 11.12 14.51 -21.49
CA GLY A 83 10.85 15.89 -21.91
C GLY A 83 9.41 16.32 -21.69
N ILE A 84 8.71 15.72 -20.74
CA ILE A 84 7.33 16.04 -20.42
C ILE A 84 7.32 17.11 -19.34
N ASP A 85 6.81 18.31 -19.65
CA ASP A 85 6.83 19.43 -18.73
C ASP A 85 5.54 20.24 -18.81
N GLU A 86 5.49 21.34 -18.08
CA GLU A 86 4.33 22.22 -18.08
C GLU A 86 4.11 22.89 -19.43
N ALA A 87 5.18 23.10 -20.20
CA ALA A 87 5.05 23.65 -21.54
C ALA A 87 4.29 22.68 -22.47
N LEU A 88 4.60 21.40 -22.38
CA LEU A 88 3.86 20.40 -23.15
C LEU A 88 2.40 20.32 -22.71
N LYS A 89 2.14 20.42 -21.42
CA LYS A 89 0.78 20.42 -20.88
C LYS A 89 -0.03 21.59 -21.45
N ALA A 90 0.58 22.77 -21.50
CA ALA A 90 -0.07 23.96 -22.04
C ALA A 90 -0.26 23.89 -23.55
N HIS A 91 0.73 23.32 -24.26
CA HIS A 91 0.73 23.30 -25.73
C HIS A 91 -0.12 22.16 -26.30
N ASN A 92 -0.02 20.95 -25.68
CA ASN A 92 -0.76 19.78 -26.12
C ASN A 92 -1.20 18.95 -24.90
N PRO A 93 -2.33 19.34 -24.27
CA PRO A 93 -2.79 18.67 -23.05
C PRO A 93 -3.07 17.18 -23.23
N LEU A 94 -3.56 16.77 -24.39
CA LEU A 94 -3.89 15.38 -24.66
C LEU A 94 -2.62 14.52 -24.70
N GLN A 95 -1.60 14.97 -25.39
CA GLN A 95 -0.31 14.27 -25.44
C GLN A 95 0.32 14.21 -24.05
N TRP A 96 0.27 15.33 -23.32
CA TRP A 96 0.78 15.36 -21.94
C TRP A 96 0.09 14.31 -21.08
N ALA A 97 -1.23 14.22 -21.13
CA ALA A 97 -1.99 13.26 -20.34
C ALA A 97 -1.63 11.82 -20.71
N THR A 98 -1.51 11.52 -22.01
CA THR A 98 -1.15 10.20 -22.51
C THR A 98 0.24 9.78 -22.01
N GLU A 99 1.21 10.70 -22.12
CA GLU A 99 2.58 10.44 -21.66
C GLU A 99 2.65 10.28 -20.15
N MET A 100 1.94 11.09 -19.38
CA MET A 100 1.92 10.98 -17.94
C MET A 100 1.27 9.68 -17.47
N ASN A 101 0.22 9.23 -18.15
CA ASN A 101 -0.40 7.95 -17.83
C ASN A 101 0.55 6.78 -18.09
N SER A 102 1.33 6.85 -19.18
CA SER A 102 2.35 5.87 -19.50
C SER A 102 3.44 5.84 -18.42
N ILE A 103 3.88 7.01 -17.96
CA ILE A 103 4.89 7.11 -16.90
C ILE A 103 4.36 6.53 -15.59
N LYS A 104 3.12 6.85 -15.23
CA LYS A 104 2.51 6.31 -14.01
C LYS A 104 2.40 4.79 -14.05
N ALA A 105 2.03 4.24 -15.19
CA ALA A 105 1.95 2.79 -15.38
C ALA A 105 3.31 2.13 -15.21
N SER A 106 4.36 2.72 -15.80
CA SER A 106 5.72 2.20 -15.66
C SER A 106 6.21 2.27 -14.21
N ALA A 107 5.96 3.39 -13.54
CA ALA A 107 6.35 3.56 -12.15
C ALA A 107 5.62 2.58 -11.23
N GLU A 108 4.34 2.35 -11.47
CA GLU A 108 3.54 1.39 -10.70
C GLU A 108 4.08 -0.03 -10.89
N GLU A 109 4.47 -0.40 -12.10
CA GLU A 109 5.05 -1.71 -12.36
C GLU A 109 6.34 -1.92 -11.57
N ILE A 110 7.18 -0.90 -11.50
CA ILE A 110 8.42 -0.96 -10.70
C ILE A 110 8.07 -1.20 -9.23
N ILE A 111 7.09 -0.49 -8.70
CA ILE A 111 6.67 -0.64 -7.30
C ILE A 111 6.13 -2.04 -7.04
N LEU A 112 5.31 -2.56 -7.93
CA LEU A 112 4.78 -3.92 -7.77
C LEU A 112 5.90 -4.94 -7.67
N GLN A 113 6.94 -4.81 -8.49
CA GLN A 113 8.06 -5.74 -8.47
C GLN A 113 9.00 -5.55 -7.29
N GLU A 114 9.29 -4.32 -6.91
CA GLU A 114 10.33 -4.04 -5.91
C GLU A 114 9.80 -3.96 -4.49
N VAL A 115 8.54 -3.63 -4.29
CA VAL A 115 7.97 -3.40 -2.97
C VAL A 115 6.88 -4.41 -2.64
N ILE A 116 5.97 -4.65 -3.56
CA ILE A 116 4.75 -5.40 -3.29
C ILE A 116 4.96 -6.91 -3.39
N TYR A 117 5.63 -7.37 -4.43
CA TYR A 117 5.78 -8.80 -4.74
C TYR A 117 7.15 -9.36 -4.38
N GLN A 118 7.71 -8.88 -3.30
CA GLN A 118 8.96 -9.44 -2.78
C GLN A 118 8.74 -10.54 -1.76
#